data_0aeda29bd00a9e8ae4ca078d7c01826a
#
_entry.id   0aeda29bd00a9e8ae4ca078d7c01826a
#
_cell.length_a   1.000
_cell.length_b   1.000
_cell.length_c   1.000
_cell.angle_alpha   90.00
_cell.angle_beta   90.00
_cell.angle_gamma   90.00
#
_symmetry.space_group_name_H-M   'P 1'
#
loop_
_entity.id
_entity.type
_entity.pdbx_description
1 polymer ?
#
loop_
_entity_poly.entity_id
_entity_poly.type
_entity_poly.pdbx_seq_one_letter_code
_entity_poly.pdbx_strand_id
1 'polypeptide(L)'
;VGVAIALAPAKALLKGFNFNDNAILGSILFKPFVVTTATGVITINGLIPANDIAFPAGATHINIKGAWAKVDFANNVSDIKYSNVVNLALNAVSSNVVLTPTAAATGAGTNLFLLQIEFLQMVNTVQYSLKNGAYNALSVVEVA
;
A
#
# COMPACT_ATOMS: atom_id res chain seq x y z
N VAL A 1 -17.37 15.34 -10.93
CA VAL A 1 -16.54 14.38 -10.16
C VAL A 1 -15.31 15.11 -9.59
N GLY A 2 -14.53 15.80 -10.43
CA GLY A 2 -13.30 16.45 -9.97
C GLY A 2 -13.54 17.49 -8.88
N VAL A 3 -14.58 18.30 -8.99
CA VAL A 3 -14.94 19.31 -7.96
C VAL A 3 -15.37 18.62 -6.66
N ALA A 4 -16.18 17.57 -6.73
CA ALA A 4 -16.61 16.82 -5.55
C ALA A 4 -15.44 16.17 -4.80
N ILE A 5 -14.48 15.60 -5.54
CA ILE A 5 -13.29 14.95 -4.95
C ILE A 5 -12.33 15.98 -4.31
N ALA A 6 -12.31 17.21 -4.80
CA ALA A 6 -11.49 18.27 -4.21
C ALA A 6 -11.98 18.72 -2.82
N LEU A 7 -13.24 18.47 -2.47
CA LEU A 7 -13.79 18.80 -1.16
C LEU A 7 -13.29 17.83 -0.08
N ALA A 8 -13.01 18.34 1.11
CA ALA A 8 -12.51 17.53 2.22
C ALA A 8 -13.40 16.31 2.57
N PRO A 9 -14.74 16.42 2.60
CA PRO A 9 -15.60 15.25 2.86
C PRO A 9 -15.47 14.17 1.79
N ALA A 10 -15.31 14.54 0.52
CA ALA A 10 -15.14 13.60 -0.58
C ALA A 10 -13.77 12.90 -0.53
N LYS A 11 -12.71 13.62 -0.15
CA LYS A 11 -11.39 13.03 0.08
C LYS A 11 -11.44 11.97 1.19
N ALA A 12 -12.18 12.25 2.27
CA ALA A 12 -12.35 11.31 3.37
C ALA A 12 -13.04 10.00 2.94
N LEU A 13 -13.90 10.04 1.92
CA LEU A 13 -14.55 8.83 1.37
C LEU A 13 -13.59 7.94 0.58
N LEU A 14 -12.55 8.52 -0.02
CA LEU A 14 -11.53 7.75 -0.74
C LEU A 14 -10.51 7.12 0.20
N LYS A 15 -10.21 7.76 1.31
CA LYS A 15 -9.28 7.23 2.31
C LYS A 15 -9.85 5.95 2.91
N GLY A 16 -9.04 4.89 2.90
CA GLY A 16 -9.44 3.58 3.39
C GLY A 16 -10.11 2.69 2.35
N PHE A 17 -10.23 3.16 1.09
CA PHE A 17 -10.76 2.33 0.01
C PHE A 17 -9.84 1.12 -0.24
N ASN A 18 -10.41 -0.07 -0.30
CA ASN A 18 -9.72 -1.32 -0.58
C ASN A 18 -10.08 -1.83 -1.97
N PHE A 19 -9.07 -2.19 -2.75
CA PHE A 19 -9.24 -2.71 -4.12
C PHE A 19 -9.54 -4.20 -4.16
N ASN A 20 -9.38 -4.92 -3.05
CA ASN A 20 -9.66 -6.34 -2.95
C ASN A 20 -10.52 -6.60 -1.72
N ASP A 21 -11.77 -7.00 -1.95
CA ASP A 21 -12.74 -7.28 -0.87
C ASP A 21 -12.34 -8.51 -0.05
N ASN A 22 -11.54 -9.41 -0.61
CA ASN A 22 -11.02 -10.60 0.09
C ASN A 22 -9.80 -10.29 0.95
N ALA A 23 -9.23 -9.10 0.83
CA ALA A 23 -8.01 -8.70 1.52
C ALA A 23 -8.07 -7.22 1.88
N ILE A 24 -8.76 -6.91 2.97
CA ILE A 24 -8.89 -5.55 3.49
C ILE A 24 -7.65 -5.24 4.31
N LEU A 25 -6.95 -4.14 3.98
CA LEU A 25 -5.67 -3.79 4.59
C LEU A 25 -5.75 -3.70 6.13
N GLY A 26 -6.79 -3.10 6.67
CA GLY A 26 -6.98 -2.96 8.11
C GLY A 26 -7.16 -4.28 8.86
N SER A 27 -7.55 -5.34 8.15
CA SER A 27 -7.65 -6.71 8.69
C SER A 27 -6.39 -7.53 8.48
N ILE A 28 -5.41 -7.01 7.74
CA ILE A 28 -4.16 -7.69 7.41
C ILE A 28 -2.99 -7.06 8.14
N LEU A 29 -2.86 -5.75 8.10
CA LEU A 29 -1.78 -5.01 8.76
C LEU A 29 -2.26 -4.41 10.07
N PHE A 30 -1.72 -4.90 11.18
CA PHE A 30 -2.08 -4.43 12.53
C PHE A 30 -1.10 -3.38 13.07
N LYS A 31 0.06 -3.23 12.44
CA LYS A 31 1.05 -2.22 12.83
C LYS A 31 0.66 -0.85 12.28
N PRO A 32 0.67 0.21 13.11
CA PRO A 32 0.47 1.57 12.61
C PRO A 32 1.53 1.97 11.60
N PHE A 33 1.12 2.76 10.62
CA PHE A 33 2.02 3.34 9.62
C PHE A 33 1.80 4.84 9.53
N VAL A 34 2.79 5.55 9.01
CA VAL A 34 2.75 7.01 8.82
C VAL A 34 2.95 7.32 7.34
N VAL A 35 2.08 8.17 6.80
CA VAL A 35 2.21 8.70 5.44
C VAL A 35 2.65 10.15 5.53
N THR A 36 3.82 10.46 4.95
CA THR A 36 4.30 11.84 4.83
C THR A 36 3.84 12.38 3.49
N THR A 37 2.76 13.13 3.49
CA THR A 37 2.09 13.59 2.26
C THR A 37 2.95 14.52 1.40
N ALA A 38 3.88 15.25 2.02
CA ALA A 38 4.80 16.14 1.29
C ALA A 38 5.80 15.38 0.41
N THR A 39 6.17 14.16 0.78
CA THR A 39 7.20 13.35 0.10
C THR A 39 6.66 12.04 -0.46
N GLY A 40 5.45 11.65 -0.07
CA GLY A 40 4.86 10.37 -0.44
C GLY A 40 5.45 9.16 0.31
N VAL A 41 6.34 9.38 1.27
CA VAL A 41 6.99 8.31 2.02
C VAL A 41 6.00 7.66 3.00
N ILE A 42 5.95 6.34 2.99
CA ILE A 42 5.19 5.54 3.96
C ILE A 42 6.19 4.81 4.86
N THR A 43 6.04 4.97 6.17
CA THR A 43 6.93 4.37 7.15
C THR A 43 6.17 3.46 8.10
N ILE A 44 6.68 2.25 8.31
CA ILE A 44 6.16 1.30 9.30
C ILE A 44 7.33 0.93 10.22
N ASN A 45 7.33 1.47 11.43
CA ASN A 45 8.44 1.25 12.36
C ASN A 45 8.22 0.00 13.20
N GLY A 46 9.25 -0.83 13.31
CA GLY A 46 9.26 -1.99 14.17
C GLY A 46 8.24 -3.06 13.75
N LEU A 47 8.03 -3.25 12.45
CA LEU A 47 7.14 -4.28 11.93
C LEU A 47 7.72 -5.67 12.22
N ILE A 48 6.91 -6.49 12.89
CA ILE A 48 7.22 -7.91 13.14
C ILE A 48 6.21 -8.73 12.34
N PRO A 49 6.58 -9.25 11.16
CA PRO A 49 5.61 -9.84 10.23
C PRO A 49 4.78 -10.97 10.84
N ALA A 50 5.38 -11.82 11.65
CA ALA A 50 4.66 -12.93 12.29
C ALA A 50 3.55 -12.47 13.24
N ASN A 51 3.68 -11.29 13.85
CA ASN A 51 2.74 -10.76 14.84
C ASN A 51 1.81 -9.70 14.25
N ASP A 52 2.33 -8.89 13.32
CA ASP A 52 1.66 -7.67 12.86
C ASP A 52 0.93 -7.85 11.54
N ILE A 53 1.11 -9.01 10.87
CA ILE A 53 0.48 -9.33 9.59
C ILE A 53 -0.40 -10.57 9.74
N ALA A 54 -1.67 -10.46 9.38
CA ALA A 54 -2.53 -11.63 9.18
C ALA A 54 -2.27 -12.19 7.78
N PHE A 55 -1.70 -13.38 7.69
CA PHE A 55 -1.32 -13.98 6.42
C PHE A 55 -2.03 -15.31 6.18
N PRO A 56 -2.37 -15.64 4.91
CA PRO A 56 -3.04 -16.88 4.57
C PRO A 56 -2.10 -18.08 4.70
N ALA A 57 -2.69 -19.27 4.82
CA ALA A 57 -1.92 -20.51 4.86
C ALA A 57 -1.09 -20.67 3.58
N GLY A 58 0.16 -21.08 3.75
CA GLY A 58 1.11 -21.23 2.65
C GLY A 58 1.99 -20.02 2.39
N ALA A 59 1.65 -18.84 2.91
CA ALA A 59 2.48 -17.66 2.78
C ALA A 59 3.77 -17.81 3.61
N THR A 60 4.90 -17.49 3.00
CA THR A 60 6.23 -17.52 3.66
C THR A 60 6.89 -16.15 3.68
N HIS A 61 6.55 -15.29 2.73
CA HIS A 61 7.10 -13.95 2.55
C HIS A 61 6.02 -12.95 2.16
N ILE A 62 6.33 -11.69 2.34
CA ILE A 62 5.53 -10.57 1.86
C ILE A 62 6.39 -9.59 1.07
N ASN A 63 5.77 -8.95 0.07
CA ASN A 63 6.27 -7.72 -0.51
C ASN A 63 5.39 -6.56 -0.05
N ILE A 64 6.00 -5.51 0.43
CA ILE A 64 5.31 -4.26 0.80
C ILE A 64 5.77 -3.19 -0.17
N LYS A 65 4.81 -2.47 -0.76
CA LYS A 65 5.07 -1.44 -1.75
C LYS A 65 4.09 -0.29 -1.56
N GLY A 66 4.56 0.92 -1.78
CA GLY A 66 3.74 2.12 -1.78
C GLY A 66 3.62 2.72 -3.18
N ALA A 67 2.66 3.61 -3.34
CA ALA A 67 2.52 4.43 -4.54
C ALA A 67 2.00 5.81 -4.18
N TRP A 68 2.43 6.80 -4.95
CA TRP A 68 1.91 8.16 -4.93
C TRP A 68 1.26 8.43 -6.30
N ALA A 69 -0.05 8.50 -6.32
CA ALA A 69 -0.81 8.84 -7.51
C ALA A 69 -1.34 10.28 -7.40
N LYS A 70 -1.35 10.99 -8.50
CA LYS A 70 -2.01 12.28 -8.62
C LYS A 70 -3.05 12.17 -9.72
N VAL A 71 -4.31 12.35 -9.36
CA VAL A 71 -5.45 12.09 -10.26
C VAL A 71 -6.27 13.35 -10.43
N ASP A 72 -6.38 13.80 -11.67
CA ASP A 72 -7.29 14.86 -12.07
C ASP A 72 -8.57 14.23 -12.63
N PHE A 73 -9.56 14.12 -11.77
CA PHE A 73 -10.84 13.50 -12.15
C PHE A 73 -11.66 14.36 -13.13
N ALA A 74 -11.42 15.67 -13.16
CA ALA A 74 -12.13 16.57 -14.07
C ALA A 74 -11.65 16.41 -15.51
N ASN A 75 -10.33 16.27 -15.71
CA ASN A 75 -9.70 16.17 -17.02
C ASN A 75 -9.31 14.72 -17.40
N ASN A 76 -9.59 13.76 -16.54
CA ASN A 76 -9.28 12.33 -16.76
C ASN A 76 -7.79 12.10 -17.03
N VAL A 77 -6.93 12.75 -16.25
CA VAL A 77 -5.46 12.63 -16.33
C VAL A 77 -4.92 12.16 -15.01
N SER A 78 -3.92 11.28 -15.04
CA SER A 78 -3.26 10.79 -13.84
C SER A 78 -1.78 10.56 -14.05
N ASP A 79 -1.03 10.65 -12.95
CA ASP A 79 0.38 10.25 -12.86
C ASP A 79 0.55 9.39 -11.61
N ILE A 80 1.36 8.36 -11.69
CA ILE A 80 1.65 7.48 -10.56
C ILE A 80 3.15 7.20 -10.46
N LYS A 81 3.67 7.28 -9.23
CA LYS A 81 5.06 6.93 -8.91
C LYS A 81 5.08 5.85 -7.86
N TYR A 82 5.78 4.79 -8.13
CA TYR A 82 5.91 3.65 -7.22
C TYR A 82 7.12 3.81 -6.30
N SER A 83 7.01 3.24 -5.11
CA SER A 83 8.12 3.15 -4.17
C SER A 83 9.01 1.93 -4.48
N ASN A 84 10.12 1.84 -3.73
CA ASN A 84 10.84 0.58 -3.58
C ASN A 84 9.92 -0.52 -3.03
N VAL A 85 10.28 -1.76 -3.28
CA VAL A 85 9.61 -2.95 -2.71
C VAL A 85 10.45 -3.45 -1.54
N VAL A 86 9.81 -3.68 -0.39
CA VAL A 86 10.42 -4.31 0.78
C VAL A 86 9.92 -5.74 0.87
N ASN A 87 10.83 -6.71 0.74
CA ASN A 87 10.54 -8.14 0.88
C ASN A 87 10.94 -8.61 2.27
N LEU A 88 10.01 -9.20 3.00
CA LEU A 88 10.22 -9.71 4.35
C LEU A 88 9.73 -11.14 4.48
N ALA A 89 10.50 -11.96 5.21
CA ALA A 89 10.02 -13.26 5.67
C ALA A 89 8.95 -13.08 6.75
N LEU A 90 7.95 -13.96 6.76
CA LEU A 90 6.89 -13.98 7.79
C LEU A 90 7.41 -14.63 9.08
N ASN A 91 8.33 -13.96 9.74
CA ASN A 91 8.98 -14.40 10.97
C ASN A 91 8.87 -13.34 12.07
N ALA A 92 9.48 -13.59 13.22
CA ALA A 92 9.46 -12.72 14.39
C ALA A 92 10.57 -11.66 14.40
N VAL A 93 11.26 -11.43 13.29
CA VAL A 93 12.31 -10.41 13.19
C VAL A 93 11.67 -9.04 12.95
N SER A 94 12.03 -8.06 13.79
CA SER A 94 11.56 -6.69 13.65
C SER A 94 12.29 -5.95 12.54
N SER A 95 11.57 -5.20 11.71
CA SER A 95 12.12 -4.39 10.64
C SER A 95 11.45 -3.02 10.58
N ASN A 96 12.23 -2.00 10.24
CA ASN A 96 11.67 -0.70 9.87
C ASN A 96 11.48 -0.65 8.37
N VAL A 97 10.24 -0.44 7.95
CA VAL A 97 9.87 -0.36 6.54
C VAL A 97 9.78 1.11 6.14
N VAL A 98 10.52 1.50 5.11
CA VAL A 98 10.45 2.83 4.52
C VAL A 98 10.21 2.68 3.02
N LEU A 99 9.05 3.17 2.58
CA LEU A 99 8.63 3.11 1.18
C LEU A 99 8.73 4.52 0.60
N THR A 100 9.72 4.73 -0.25
CA THR A 100 10.02 6.03 -0.85
C THR A 100 9.68 6.00 -2.34
N PRO A 101 8.74 6.83 -2.81
CA PRO A 101 8.45 6.95 -4.23
C PRO A 101 9.69 7.38 -5.02
N THR A 102 9.81 6.92 -6.26
CA THR A 102 10.94 7.28 -7.13
C THR A 102 11.00 8.76 -7.46
N ALA A 103 9.86 9.43 -7.44
CA ALA A 103 9.71 10.87 -7.62
C ALA A 103 8.37 11.32 -7.07
N ALA A 104 8.14 12.63 -6.98
CA ALA A 104 6.82 13.18 -6.72
C ALA A 104 5.90 12.95 -7.92
N ALA A 105 4.66 12.61 -7.67
CA ALA A 105 3.65 12.57 -8.72
C ALA A 105 3.37 13.99 -9.24
N THR A 106 3.27 14.13 -10.55
CA THR A 106 3.15 15.42 -11.24
C THR A 106 1.73 15.69 -11.76
N GLY A 107 1.48 16.92 -12.14
CA GLY A 107 0.21 17.35 -12.70
C GLY A 107 -0.68 18.03 -11.67
N ALA A 108 -1.95 18.22 -12.06
CA ALA A 108 -2.99 18.78 -11.20
C ALA A 108 -3.82 17.65 -10.56
N GLY A 109 -4.67 17.99 -9.63
CA GLY A 109 -5.64 17.06 -9.06
C GLY A 109 -5.35 16.63 -7.63
N THR A 110 -5.90 15.49 -7.26
CA THR A 110 -5.88 14.96 -5.91
C THR A 110 -4.75 13.95 -5.74
N ASN A 111 -4.00 14.06 -4.65
CA ASN A 111 -2.98 13.08 -4.29
C ASN A 111 -3.61 11.89 -3.57
N LEU A 112 -3.34 10.70 -4.08
CA LEU A 112 -3.71 9.44 -3.48
C LEU A 112 -2.43 8.69 -3.10
N PHE A 113 -2.34 8.26 -1.84
CA PHE A 113 -1.23 7.45 -1.36
C PHE A 113 -1.75 6.05 -1.12
N LEU A 114 -1.08 5.06 -1.72
CA LEU A 114 -1.52 3.67 -1.71
C LEU A 114 -0.48 2.79 -1.04
N LEU A 115 -0.96 1.76 -0.36
CA LEU A 115 -0.12 0.74 0.28
C LEU A 115 -0.59 -0.63 -0.18
N GLN A 116 0.36 -1.44 -0.65
CA GLN A 116 0.13 -2.81 -1.11
C GLN A 116 0.91 -3.80 -0.26
N ILE A 117 0.25 -4.89 0.12
CA ILE A 117 0.88 -6.08 0.70
C ILE A 117 0.58 -7.26 -0.21
N GLU A 118 1.62 -7.87 -0.74
CA GLU A 118 1.55 -9.06 -1.58
C GLU A 118 2.09 -10.26 -0.80
N PHE A 119 1.36 -11.37 -0.85
CA PHE A 119 1.79 -12.62 -0.21
C PHE A 119 2.47 -13.53 -1.20
N LEU A 120 3.58 -14.12 -0.75
CA LEU A 120 4.44 -14.97 -1.54
C LEU A 120 4.65 -16.31 -0.82
N GLN A 121 4.83 -17.36 -1.62
CA GLN A 121 5.23 -18.67 -1.15
C GLN A 121 6.59 -19.02 -1.73
N MET A 122 7.54 -19.38 -0.86
CA MET A 122 8.85 -19.85 -1.30
C MET A 122 8.82 -21.36 -1.53
N VAL A 123 9.21 -21.78 -2.73
CA VAL A 123 9.37 -23.18 -3.13
C VAL A 123 10.71 -23.32 -3.80
N ASN A 124 11.56 -24.23 -3.29
CA ASN A 124 12.91 -24.46 -3.83
C ASN A 124 13.71 -23.16 -4.01
N THR A 125 13.73 -22.30 -2.97
CA THR A 125 14.44 -21.01 -2.94
C THR A 125 13.90 -19.93 -3.88
N VAL A 126 12.78 -20.15 -4.56
CA VAL A 126 12.12 -19.18 -5.43
C VAL A 126 10.79 -18.75 -4.80
N GLN A 127 10.54 -17.46 -4.77
CA GLN A 127 9.28 -16.89 -4.27
C GLN A 127 8.28 -16.78 -5.42
N TYR A 128 7.09 -17.31 -5.20
CA TYR A 128 5.97 -17.25 -6.14
C TYR A 128 4.80 -16.52 -5.50
N SER A 129 4.00 -15.83 -6.34
CA SER A 129 2.76 -15.22 -5.89
C SER A 129 1.80 -16.28 -5.34
N LEU A 130 1.32 -16.09 -4.12
CA LEU A 130 0.42 -17.05 -3.47
C LEU A 130 -0.97 -16.94 -4.07
N LYS A 131 -1.50 -18.07 -4.56
CA LYS A 131 -2.87 -18.17 -5.11
C LYS A 131 -3.19 -17.07 -6.12
N ASN A 132 -2.26 -16.75 -7.02
CA ASN A 132 -2.37 -15.72 -8.05
C ASN A 132 -2.77 -14.33 -7.50
N GLY A 133 -2.34 -14.01 -6.28
CA GLY A 133 -2.62 -12.71 -5.67
C GLY A 133 -4.01 -12.55 -5.08
N ALA A 134 -4.78 -13.63 -4.90
CA ALA A 134 -6.14 -13.57 -4.37
C ALA A 134 -6.25 -12.92 -2.98
N TYR A 135 -5.18 -12.96 -2.19
CA TYR A 135 -5.11 -12.38 -0.85
C TYR A 135 -4.27 -11.12 -0.76
N ASN A 136 -3.84 -10.57 -1.89
CA ASN A 136 -3.06 -9.32 -1.90
C ASN A 136 -3.93 -8.14 -1.52
N ALA A 137 -3.45 -7.31 -0.59
CA ALA A 137 -4.13 -6.10 -0.17
C ALA A 137 -3.59 -4.89 -0.93
N LEU A 138 -4.47 -4.01 -1.36
CA LEU A 138 -4.15 -2.71 -1.91
C LEU A 138 -5.20 -1.72 -1.42
N SER A 139 -4.77 -0.67 -0.74
CA SER A 139 -5.67 0.32 -0.16
C SER A 139 -5.15 1.74 -0.39
N VAL A 140 -6.09 2.68 -0.51
CA VAL A 140 -5.81 4.11 -0.42
C VAL A 140 -5.66 4.45 1.06
N VAL A 141 -4.44 4.73 1.51
CA VAL A 141 -4.12 4.95 2.93
C VAL A 141 -4.12 6.41 3.33
N GLU A 142 -4.00 7.33 2.36
CA GLU A 142 -4.11 8.77 2.59
C GLU A 142 -4.53 9.49 1.31
N VAL A 143 -5.20 10.63 1.48
CA VAL A 143 -5.65 11.52 0.38
C VAL A 143 -5.31 12.96 0.76
N ALA A 144 -4.66 13.66 -0.15
CA ALA A 144 -4.25 15.05 0.10
C ALA A 144 -4.47 16.00 -1.09
#